data_7705111de85664e231642f3cc28a94ab
#
_entry.id   7705111de85664e231642f3cc28a94ab
#
_cell.length_a   1.000
_cell.length_b   1.000
_cell.length_c   1.000
_cell.angle_alpha   90.00
_cell.angle_beta   90.00
_cell.angle_gamma   90.00
#
_symmetry.space_group_name_H-M   'P 1'
#
loop_
_entity.id
_entity.type
_entity.pdbx_description
1 polymer ?
#
loop_
_entity_poly.entity_id
_entity_poly.type
_entity_poly.pdbx_seq_one_letter_code
_entity_poly.pdbx_strand_id
1 'polypeptide(L)'
;MLPARHYGSVDVFLEAFEAARHGDVLIVDNGGRDDEACIGDLAVLEAAGAGLAGIVVWGLHRDSEELRAIRFPLWSYGAYPVPPTRLEPQAPDATSSARISSRVVTADDIAFCDDDGVAFVAADRVEEVLSTARAISEIERRQAERITNGETLRAQTRFAEYLARRSSDSAYTFRAHLRAVDGAIEQ
;
A
#
# COMPACT_ATOMS: atom_id res chain seq x y z
N MET A 1 6.39 7.22 10.06
CA MET A 1 5.52 7.88 9.05
C MET A 1 5.00 9.21 9.57
N LEU A 2 4.49 10.07 8.68
CA LEU A 2 3.89 11.37 9.00
C LEU A 2 2.41 11.36 8.61
N PRO A 3 1.51 11.03 9.52
CA PRO A 3 0.07 11.11 9.26
C PRO A 3 -0.38 12.55 9.05
N ALA A 4 -1.29 12.79 8.10
CA ALA A 4 -1.89 14.11 7.86
C ALA A 4 -3.35 13.95 7.42
N ARG A 5 -4.28 14.40 8.26
CA ARG A 5 -5.72 14.38 7.96
C ARG A 5 -6.09 15.69 7.27
N HIS A 6 -6.31 15.59 5.95
CA HIS A 6 -6.60 16.76 5.12
C HIS A 6 -8.03 17.29 5.34
N TYR A 7 -8.15 18.58 5.52
CA TYR A 7 -9.42 19.27 5.80
C TYR A 7 -9.76 20.38 4.78
N GLY A 8 -9.07 20.38 3.65
CA GLY A 8 -9.26 21.35 2.56
C GLY A 8 -8.12 22.36 2.41
N SER A 9 -7.10 22.30 3.26
CA SER A 9 -5.96 23.22 3.21
C SER A 9 -4.61 22.47 3.25
N VAL A 10 -3.60 23.06 2.62
CA VAL A 10 -2.25 22.47 2.47
C VAL A 10 -1.39 22.58 3.74
N ASP A 11 -1.75 23.44 4.66
CA ASP A 11 -0.97 23.75 5.86
C ASP A 11 -0.76 22.53 6.76
N VAL A 12 -1.69 21.56 6.80
CA VAL A 12 -1.50 20.29 7.51
C VAL A 12 -0.31 19.50 6.97
N PHE A 13 0.00 19.63 5.68
CA PHE A 13 1.18 18.98 5.09
C PHE A 13 2.46 19.72 5.48
N LEU A 14 2.41 21.07 5.48
CA LEU A 14 3.54 21.89 5.91
C LEU A 14 3.88 21.66 7.39
N GLU A 15 2.85 21.53 8.24
CA GLU A 15 3.02 21.14 9.65
C GLU A 15 3.67 19.75 9.78
N ALA A 16 3.24 18.77 8.97
CA ALA A 16 3.86 17.46 8.96
C ALA A 16 5.34 17.52 8.49
N PHE A 17 5.67 18.36 7.51
CA PHE A 17 7.03 18.52 7.01
C PHE A 17 7.97 19.15 8.04
N GLU A 18 7.51 20.07 8.89
CA GLU A 18 8.29 20.63 10.00
C GLU A 18 8.72 19.54 11.01
N ALA A 19 7.92 18.48 11.17
CA ALA A 19 8.23 17.36 12.06
C ALA A 19 8.97 16.21 11.35
N ALA A 20 9.24 16.33 10.04
CA ALA A 20 9.77 15.27 9.21
C ALA A 20 11.20 14.85 9.59
N ARG A 21 11.47 13.56 9.44
CA ARG A 21 12.81 12.99 9.44
C ARG A 21 13.13 12.46 8.07
N HIS A 22 14.39 12.49 7.70
CA HIS A 22 14.82 11.90 6.43
C HIS A 22 14.34 10.44 6.28
N GLY A 23 13.68 10.15 5.18
CA GLY A 23 13.12 8.82 4.89
C GLY A 23 11.70 8.60 5.40
N ASP A 24 11.08 9.58 6.05
CA ASP A 24 9.66 9.48 6.40
C ASP A 24 8.77 9.47 5.15
N VAL A 25 7.59 8.89 5.29
CA VAL A 25 6.52 8.88 4.28
C VAL A 25 5.34 9.67 4.80
N LEU A 26 4.86 10.66 4.02
CA LEU A 26 3.63 11.39 4.32
C LEU A 26 2.42 10.50 4.01
N ILE A 27 1.51 10.36 4.94
CA ILE A 27 0.27 9.60 4.77
C ILE A 27 -0.92 10.56 4.84
N VAL A 28 -1.54 10.83 3.71
CA VAL A 28 -2.64 11.80 3.57
C VAL A 28 -3.98 11.08 3.63
N ASP A 29 -4.75 11.39 4.67
CA ASP A 29 -6.16 11.02 4.78
C ASP A 29 -7.03 12.13 4.18
N ASN A 30 -7.48 11.94 2.94
CA ASN A 30 -8.49 12.80 2.30
C ASN A 30 -9.88 12.13 2.25
N GLY A 31 -10.14 11.16 3.14
CA GLY A 31 -11.42 10.47 3.25
C GLY A 31 -11.77 9.57 2.06
N GLY A 32 -10.80 9.25 1.19
CA GLY A 32 -11.05 8.50 -0.04
C GLY A 32 -11.86 9.28 -1.07
N ARG A 33 -11.88 10.62 -0.98
CA ARG A 33 -12.67 11.50 -1.88
C ARG A 33 -12.20 11.35 -3.32
N ASP A 34 -13.17 11.34 -4.22
CA ASP A 34 -13.01 11.23 -5.68
C ASP A 34 -13.49 12.49 -6.43
N ASP A 35 -13.88 13.53 -5.71
CA ASP A 35 -14.41 14.79 -6.20
C ASP A 35 -13.45 15.99 -6.04
N GLU A 36 -12.28 15.77 -5.46
CA GLU A 36 -11.23 16.78 -5.29
C GLU A 36 -9.83 16.15 -5.32
N ALA A 37 -8.83 16.89 -5.79
CA ALA A 37 -7.42 16.55 -5.67
C ALA A 37 -6.77 17.34 -4.54
N CYS A 38 -6.37 16.68 -3.46
CA CYS A 38 -5.87 17.35 -2.26
C CYS A 38 -4.38 17.72 -2.33
N ILE A 39 -3.62 17.14 -3.27
CA ILE A 39 -2.17 17.34 -3.39
C ILE A 39 -1.77 17.58 -4.85
N GLY A 40 -0.79 18.43 -5.06
CA GLY A 40 -0.19 18.75 -6.35
C GLY A 40 1.32 18.93 -6.27
N ASP A 41 1.91 19.45 -7.34
CA ASP A 41 3.35 19.56 -7.57
C ASP A 41 4.13 20.31 -6.46
N LEU A 42 3.61 21.45 -6.00
CA LEU A 42 4.29 22.27 -4.99
C LEU A 42 4.47 21.54 -3.66
N ALA A 43 3.42 20.81 -3.22
CA ALA A 43 3.51 20.03 -1.98
C ALA A 43 4.45 18.83 -2.13
N VAL A 44 4.52 18.24 -3.32
CA VAL A 44 5.44 17.13 -3.63
C VAL A 44 6.89 17.61 -3.70
N LEU A 45 7.14 18.79 -4.29
CA LEU A 45 8.47 19.42 -4.28
C LEU A 45 8.96 19.73 -2.87
N GLU A 46 8.06 20.26 -2.02
CA GLU A 46 8.38 20.55 -0.61
C GLU A 46 8.69 19.24 0.15
N ALA A 47 7.88 18.19 -0.02
CA ALA A 47 8.15 16.88 0.57
C ALA A 47 9.51 16.31 0.17
N ALA A 48 9.87 16.43 -1.11
CA ALA A 48 11.18 16.02 -1.60
C ALA A 48 12.32 16.84 -0.98
N GLY A 49 12.13 18.17 -0.86
CA GLY A 49 13.06 19.08 -0.18
C GLY A 49 13.22 18.78 1.31
N ALA A 50 12.17 18.37 1.98
CA ALA A 50 12.18 17.94 3.39
C ALA A 50 12.82 16.56 3.60
N GLY A 51 13.19 15.85 2.52
CA GLY A 51 13.87 14.54 2.58
C GLY A 51 12.95 13.36 2.83
N LEU A 52 11.66 13.48 2.52
CA LEU A 52 10.72 12.37 2.60
C LEU A 52 11.05 11.30 1.56
N ALA A 53 10.68 10.05 1.82
CA ALA A 53 10.83 8.93 0.89
C ALA A 53 9.65 8.79 -0.08
N GLY A 54 8.48 9.35 0.25
CA GLY A 54 7.30 9.28 -0.59
C GLY A 54 6.05 9.85 0.07
N ILE A 55 4.96 9.84 -0.69
CA ILE A 55 3.64 10.30 -0.24
C ILE A 55 2.60 9.23 -0.61
N VAL A 56 1.74 8.90 0.33
CA VAL A 56 0.56 8.03 0.12
C VAL A 56 -0.70 8.85 0.38
N VAL A 57 -1.62 8.87 -0.57
CA VAL A 57 -2.84 9.67 -0.51
C VAL A 57 -4.06 8.76 -0.59
N TRP A 58 -4.87 8.73 0.43
CA TRP A 58 -6.23 8.20 0.34
C TRP A 58 -7.16 9.23 -0.27
N GLY A 59 -7.08 9.36 -1.58
CA GLY A 59 -7.73 10.37 -2.41
C GLY A 59 -7.01 10.54 -3.75
N LEU A 60 -7.16 11.71 -4.36
CA LEU A 60 -6.66 12.02 -5.69
C LEU A 60 -5.59 13.12 -5.66
N HIS A 61 -4.71 13.11 -6.67
CA HIS A 61 -3.71 14.14 -6.93
C HIS A 61 -4.06 14.99 -8.17
N ARG A 62 -3.35 16.11 -8.37
CA ARG A 62 -3.36 16.91 -9.61
C ARG A 62 -1.92 17.15 -10.10
N ASP A 63 -1.78 17.90 -11.19
CA ASP A 63 -0.48 18.32 -11.75
C ASP A 63 0.38 17.12 -12.20
N SER A 64 -0.27 16.13 -12.86
CA SER A 64 0.35 14.83 -13.18
C SER A 64 1.56 14.92 -14.10
N GLU A 65 1.66 15.94 -14.97
CA GLU A 65 2.82 16.15 -15.85
C GLU A 65 4.04 16.59 -15.01
N GLU A 66 3.84 17.54 -14.14
CA GLU A 66 4.83 18.07 -13.20
C GLU A 66 5.29 16.97 -12.23
N LEU A 67 4.36 16.18 -11.70
CA LEU A 67 4.68 15.06 -10.81
C LEU A 67 5.58 14.02 -11.48
N ARG A 68 5.33 13.70 -12.76
CA ARG A 68 6.22 12.79 -13.52
C ARG A 68 7.61 13.39 -13.72
N ALA A 69 7.71 14.71 -13.92
CA ALA A 69 8.99 15.40 -14.06
C ALA A 69 9.77 15.43 -12.73
N ILE A 70 9.11 15.62 -11.61
CA ILE A 70 9.71 15.60 -10.26
C ILE A 70 10.24 14.21 -9.91
N ARG A 71 9.58 13.13 -10.39
CA ARG A 71 9.96 11.72 -10.13
C ARG A 71 10.01 11.37 -8.65
N PHE A 72 9.18 12.00 -7.84
CA PHE A 72 9.04 11.66 -6.42
C PHE A 72 7.98 10.58 -6.24
N PRO A 73 8.19 9.57 -5.39
CA PRO A 73 7.23 8.49 -5.17
C PRO A 73 5.90 9.00 -4.59
N LEU A 74 4.82 8.78 -5.33
CA LEU A 74 3.46 9.18 -4.95
C LEU A 74 2.47 8.07 -5.28
N TRP A 75 1.72 7.61 -4.28
CA TRP A 75 0.61 6.65 -4.43
C TRP A 75 -0.70 7.35 -4.12
N SER A 76 -1.65 7.24 -5.04
CA SER A 76 -3.01 7.79 -4.90
C SER A 76 -3.99 6.98 -5.74
N TYR A 77 -5.28 7.27 -5.66
CA TYR A 77 -6.29 6.66 -6.52
C TYR A 77 -6.28 7.19 -7.96
N GLY A 78 -5.49 8.22 -8.25
CA GLY A 78 -5.36 8.77 -9.59
C GLY A 78 -5.40 10.29 -9.62
N ALA A 79 -5.53 10.85 -10.85
CA ALA A 79 -5.52 12.28 -11.11
C ALA A 79 -6.92 12.87 -11.19
N TYR A 80 -7.09 14.08 -10.66
CA TYR A 80 -8.31 14.88 -10.79
C TYR A 80 -7.95 16.38 -10.87
N PRO A 81 -8.58 17.19 -11.76
CA PRO A 81 -8.12 18.56 -11.98
C PRO A 81 -8.65 19.58 -10.96
N VAL A 82 -9.67 19.23 -10.16
CA VAL A 82 -10.34 20.19 -9.27
C VAL A 82 -9.69 20.16 -7.89
N PRO A 83 -9.19 21.30 -7.39
CA PRO A 83 -8.69 21.41 -6.03
C PRO A 83 -9.83 21.37 -5.00
N PRO A 84 -9.53 21.18 -3.70
CA PRO A 84 -10.53 21.32 -2.65
C PRO A 84 -11.19 22.69 -2.68
N THR A 85 -12.52 22.70 -2.60
CA THR A 85 -13.32 23.94 -2.41
C THR A 85 -13.87 24.04 -1.00
N ARG A 86 -13.79 22.97 -0.23
CA ARG A 86 -14.12 22.94 1.20
C ARG A 86 -12.98 23.48 2.05
N LEU A 87 -13.31 24.02 3.18
CA LEU A 87 -12.37 24.34 4.25
C LEU A 87 -13.06 24.04 5.58
N GLU A 88 -12.63 23.00 6.24
CA GLU A 88 -13.13 22.59 7.55
C GLU A 88 -12.16 23.05 8.65
N PRO A 89 -12.56 23.13 9.92
CA PRO A 89 -11.61 23.34 11.00
C PRO A 89 -10.62 22.18 11.08
N GLN A 90 -9.32 22.49 11.19
CA GLN A 90 -8.32 21.48 11.47
C GLN A 90 -8.57 20.81 12.80
N ALA A 91 -8.64 19.48 12.81
CA ALA A 91 -8.74 18.74 14.06
C ALA A 91 -7.42 18.84 14.86
N PRO A 92 -7.46 18.96 16.19
CA PRO A 92 -6.25 19.08 17.03
C PRO A 92 -5.27 17.89 16.88
N ASP A 93 -5.77 16.73 16.43
CA ASP A 93 -5.02 15.49 16.24
C ASP A 93 -4.81 15.17 14.75
N ALA A 94 -4.90 16.16 13.85
CA ALA A 94 -4.83 15.96 12.40
C ALA A 94 -3.51 15.35 11.93
N THR A 95 -2.41 15.53 12.67
CA THR A 95 -1.09 14.97 12.38
C THR A 95 -0.74 13.72 13.22
N SER A 96 -1.67 13.25 14.06
CA SER A 96 -1.42 12.09 14.95
C SER A 96 -1.76 10.75 14.30
N SER A 97 -2.76 10.72 13.42
CA SER A 97 -3.18 9.51 12.71
C SER A 97 -3.84 9.87 11.37
N ALA A 98 -3.76 8.96 10.41
CA ALA A 98 -4.43 9.03 9.13
C ALA A 98 -5.20 7.74 8.87
N ARG A 99 -6.37 7.85 8.23
CA ARG A 99 -7.12 6.69 7.76
C ARG A 99 -6.74 6.39 6.31
N ILE A 100 -6.55 5.12 6.00
CA ILE A 100 -6.41 4.62 4.65
C ILE A 100 -7.39 3.47 4.52
N SER A 101 -8.50 3.68 3.82
CA SER A 101 -9.62 2.73 3.74
C SER A 101 -10.17 2.37 5.14
N SER A 102 -10.11 1.12 5.54
CA SER A 102 -10.55 0.64 6.86
C SER A 102 -9.46 0.70 7.94
N ARG A 103 -8.20 1.00 7.57
CA ARG A 103 -7.08 1.02 8.50
C ARG A 103 -6.80 2.44 8.99
N VAL A 104 -6.52 2.58 10.27
CA VAL A 104 -5.92 3.78 10.85
C VAL A 104 -4.41 3.52 11.00
N VAL A 105 -3.60 4.44 10.51
CA VAL A 105 -2.13 4.40 10.59
C VAL A 105 -1.63 5.55 11.44
N THR A 106 -0.50 5.34 12.11
CA THR A 106 0.15 6.28 13.02
C THR A 106 1.64 6.41 12.69
N ALA A 107 2.37 7.23 13.44
CA ALA A 107 3.82 7.32 13.31
C ALA A 107 4.56 6.01 13.64
N ASP A 108 3.92 5.10 14.39
CA ASP A 108 4.50 3.80 14.80
C ASP A 108 4.32 2.68 13.75
N ASP A 109 3.73 2.99 12.59
CA ASP A 109 3.64 2.04 11.49
C ASP A 109 4.77 2.28 10.46
N ILE A 110 5.11 1.23 9.70
CA ILE A 110 6.03 1.27 8.57
C ILE A 110 5.22 1.06 7.28
N ALA A 111 5.47 1.90 6.26
CA ALA A 111 4.90 1.74 4.93
C ALA A 111 5.85 0.95 4.03
N PHE A 112 5.31 -0.06 3.34
CA PHE A 112 5.95 -0.76 2.25
C PHE A 112 5.20 -0.40 0.98
N CYS A 113 5.92 0.14 0.01
CA CYS A 113 5.32 0.72 -1.19
C CYS A 113 6.05 0.20 -2.43
N ASP A 114 5.29 -0.25 -3.43
CA ASP A 114 5.80 -0.67 -4.73
C ASP A 114 4.81 -0.34 -5.85
N ASP A 115 4.99 -0.94 -7.04
CA ASP A 115 4.11 -0.72 -8.19
C ASP A 115 2.71 -1.31 -8.00
N ASP A 116 2.52 -2.28 -7.10
CA ASP A 116 1.23 -2.88 -6.80
C ASP A 116 0.43 -2.09 -5.73
N GLY A 117 1.10 -1.20 -5.00
CA GLY A 117 0.45 -0.32 -4.03
C GLY A 117 1.19 -0.17 -2.70
N VAL A 118 0.42 -0.10 -1.61
CA VAL A 118 0.95 0.22 -0.28
C VAL A 118 0.42 -0.75 0.77
N ALA A 119 1.35 -1.29 1.57
CA ALA A 119 1.04 -2.07 2.77
C ALA A 119 1.59 -1.38 4.03
N PHE A 120 0.85 -1.45 5.12
CA PHE A 120 1.26 -0.89 6.41
C PHE A 120 1.44 -1.99 7.45
N VAL A 121 2.54 -1.95 8.18
CA VAL A 121 2.87 -2.90 9.23
C VAL A 121 3.27 -2.14 10.48
N ALA A 122 2.74 -2.52 11.64
CA ALA A 122 3.18 -1.96 12.92
C ALA A 122 4.68 -2.24 13.12
N ALA A 123 5.44 -1.26 13.58
CA ALA A 123 6.91 -1.34 13.64
C ALA A 123 7.40 -2.53 14.49
N ASP A 124 6.68 -2.89 15.54
CA ASP A 124 6.98 -4.03 16.40
C ASP A 124 6.77 -5.41 15.74
N ARG A 125 6.06 -5.46 14.60
CA ARG A 125 5.78 -6.68 13.84
C ARG A 125 6.57 -6.82 12.54
N VAL A 126 7.38 -5.83 12.19
CA VAL A 126 8.06 -5.78 10.87
C VAL A 126 8.96 -6.99 10.66
N GLU A 127 9.75 -7.40 11.65
CA GLU A 127 10.66 -8.55 11.52
C GLU A 127 9.91 -9.86 11.26
N GLU A 128 8.82 -10.11 12.00
CA GLU A 128 7.95 -11.29 11.83
C GLU A 128 7.35 -11.32 10.41
N VAL A 129 6.77 -10.19 9.99
CA VAL A 129 6.12 -10.06 8.68
C VAL A 129 7.13 -10.25 7.55
N LEU A 130 8.30 -9.60 7.62
CA LEU A 130 9.34 -9.72 6.60
C LEU A 130 9.93 -11.13 6.54
N SER A 131 10.09 -11.80 7.67
CA SER A 131 10.55 -13.20 7.70
C SER A 131 9.56 -14.11 6.98
N THR A 132 8.27 -13.96 7.26
CA THR A 132 7.20 -14.73 6.61
C THR A 132 7.12 -14.42 5.12
N ALA A 133 7.14 -13.13 4.74
CA ALA A 133 7.08 -12.70 3.34
C ALA A 133 8.27 -13.23 2.52
N ARG A 134 9.48 -13.24 3.09
CA ARG A 134 10.66 -13.82 2.42
C ARG A 134 10.50 -15.31 2.18
N ALA A 135 10.03 -16.06 3.17
CA ALA A 135 9.80 -17.50 3.03
C ALA A 135 8.78 -17.80 1.93
N ILE A 136 7.67 -17.05 1.88
CA ILE A 136 6.66 -17.16 0.81
C ILE A 136 7.28 -16.85 -0.56
N SER A 137 7.97 -15.71 -0.69
CA SER A 137 8.60 -15.28 -1.94
C SER A 137 9.64 -16.30 -2.47
N GLU A 138 10.40 -16.93 -1.59
CA GLU A 138 11.35 -17.98 -1.98
C GLU A 138 10.64 -19.23 -2.53
N ILE A 139 9.51 -19.61 -1.94
CA ILE A 139 8.72 -20.74 -2.42
C ILE A 139 8.12 -20.42 -3.79
N GLU A 140 7.49 -19.25 -3.93
CA GLU A 140 6.90 -18.79 -5.19
C GLU A 140 7.93 -18.68 -6.31
N ARG A 141 9.13 -18.18 -6.01
CA ARG A 141 10.24 -18.12 -6.99
C ARG A 141 10.62 -19.50 -7.49
N ARG A 142 10.77 -20.49 -6.58
CA ARG A 142 11.06 -21.87 -6.99
C ARG A 142 9.92 -22.46 -7.84
N GLN A 143 8.67 -22.15 -7.53
CA GLN A 143 7.54 -22.59 -8.35
C GLN A 143 7.57 -21.95 -9.74
N ALA A 144 7.86 -20.66 -9.83
CA ALA A 144 7.99 -19.93 -11.09
C ALA A 144 9.13 -20.52 -11.96
N GLU A 145 10.28 -20.82 -11.37
CA GLU A 145 11.40 -21.48 -12.05
C GLU A 145 11.01 -22.86 -12.61
N ARG A 146 10.28 -23.67 -11.83
CA ARG A 146 9.76 -24.96 -12.28
C ARG A 146 8.79 -24.80 -13.46
N ILE A 147 7.91 -23.76 -13.43
CA ILE A 147 7.01 -23.47 -14.55
C ILE A 147 7.80 -23.09 -15.79
N THR A 148 8.81 -22.24 -15.66
CA THR A 148 9.68 -21.85 -16.78
C THR A 148 10.42 -23.06 -17.38
N ASN A 149 10.74 -24.05 -16.56
CA ASN A 149 11.36 -25.30 -16.97
C ASN A 149 10.35 -26.37 -17.46
N GLY A 150 9.07 -26.02 -17.66
CA GLY A 150 8.05 -26.87 -18.29
C GLY A 150 7.18 -27.67 -17.31
N GLU A 151 7.38 -27.55 -15.99
CA GLU A 151 6.52 -28.20 -15.00
C GLU A 151 5.35 -27.28 -14.65
N THR A 152 4.16 -27.61 -15.12
CA THR A 152 2.98 -26.76 -14.92
C THR A 152 2.61 -26.59 -13.46
N LEU A 153 2.03 -25.45 -13.10
CA LEU A 153 1.49 -25.21 -11.75
C LEU A 153 0.46 -26.28 -11.33
N ARG A 154 -0.33 -26.78 -12.28
CA ARG A 154 -1.28 -27.88 -12.07
C ARG A 154 -0.59 -29.19 -11.67
N ALA A 155 0.57 -29.48 -12.23
CA ALA A 155 1.37 -30.64 -11.84
C ALA A 155 1.96 -30.45 -10.44
N GLN A 156 2.54 -29.29 -10.16
CA GLN A 156 3.12 -28.95 -8.87
C GLN A 156 2.10 -29.04 -7.72
N THR A 157 0.85 -28.63 -7.97
CA THR A 157 -0.22 -28.63 -6.97
C THR A 157 -1.08 -29.91 -6.97
N ARG A 158 -0.74 -30.93 -7.75
CA ARG A 158 -1.56 -32.13 -7.90
C ARG A 158 -3.02 -31.83 -8.21
N PHE A 159 -3.26 -30.87 -9.11
CA PHE A 159 -4.59 -30.31 -9.32
C PHE A 159 -5.65 -31.34 -9.77
N ALA A 160 -5.24 -32.39 -10.48
CA ALA A 160 -6.14 -33.48 -10.85
C ALA A 160 -6.68 -34.24 -9.62
N GLU A 161 -5.85 -34.44 -8.59
CA GLU A 161 -6.30 -35.06 -7.33
C GLU A 161 -7.29 -34.17 -6.58
N TYR A 162 -7.06 -32.84 -6.59
CA TYR A 162 -8.01 -31.87 -6.06
C TYR A 162 -9.38 -31.99 -6.74
N LEU A 163 -9.39 -31.98 -8.08
CA LEU A 163 -10.66 -32.10 -8.83
C LEU A 163 -11.41 -33.40 -8.53
N ALA A 164 -10.70 -34.53 -8.42
CA ALA A 164 -11.29 -35.80 -8.07
C ALA A 164 -11.91 -35.77 -6.66
N ARG A 165 -11.23 -35.21 -5.67
CA ARG A 165 -11.78 -35.07 -4.30
C ARG A 165 -12.95 -34.13 -4.25
N ARG A 166 -12.84 -32.95 -4.88
CA ARG A 166 -13.94 -31.98 -4.93
C ARG A 166 -15.20 -32.53 -5.60
N SER A 167 -15.09 -33.44 -6.57
CA SER A 167 -16.25 -34.05 -7.21
C SER A 167 -17.04 -34.98 -6.29
N SER A 168 -16.41 -35.56 -5.28
CA SER A 168 -17.03 -36.40 -4.26
C SER A 168 -17.37 -35.63 -2.96
N ASP A 169 -16.70 -34.50 -2.70
CA ASP A 169 -16.89 -33.66 -1.54
C ASP A 169 -16.85 -32.17 -1.97
N SER A 170 -18.02 -31.58 -2.20
CA SER A 170 -18.15 -30.20 -2.64
C SER A 170 -17.65 -29.17 -1.62
N ALA A 171 -17.47 -29.55 -0.35
CA ALA A 171 -16.91 -28.71 0.71
C ALA A 171 -15.37 -28.71 0.72
N TYR A 172 -14.74 -29.64 -0.04
CA TYR A 172 -13.28 -29.71 -0.11
C TYR A 172 -12.70 -28.53 -0.90
N THR A 173 -12.02 -27.62 -0.21
CA THR A 173 -11.45 -26.41 -0.81
C THR A 173 -10.05 -26.64 -1.38
N PHE A 174 -9.64 -25.82 -2.35
CA PHE A 174 -8.28 -25.88 -2.89
C PHE A 174 -7.23 -25.58 -1.82
N ARG A 175 -7.49 -24.64 -0.92
CA ARG A 175 -6.61 -24.35 0.22
C ARG A 175 -6.41 -25.56 1.15
N ALA A 176 -7.48 -26.33 1.44
CA ALA A 176 -7.36 -27.56 2.19
C ALA A 176 -6.54 -28.63 1.44
N HIS A 177 -6.66 -28.69 0.10
CA HIS A 177 -5.85 -29.55 -0.74
C HIS A 177 -4.36 -29.17 -0.71
N LEU A 178 -4.04 -27.88 -0.88
CA LEU A 178 -2.67 -27.38 -0.84
C LEU A 178 -1.95 -27.73 0.47
N ARG A 179 -2.64 -27.58 1.60
CA ARG A 179 -2.10 -27.99 2.91
C ARG A 179 -1.82 -29.50 3.00
N ALA A 180 -2.69 -30.31 2.37
CA ALA A 180 -2.53 -31.77 2.39
C ALA A 180 -1.39 -32.28 1.51
N VAL A 181 -1.00 -31.54 0.47
CA VAL A 181 0.06 -31.89 -0.46
C VAL A 181 1.34 -31.05 -0.31
N ASP A 182 1.42 -30.28 0.77
CA ASP A 182 2.52 -29.33 1.05
C ASP A 182 2.72 -28.32 -0.09
N GLY A 183 1.63 -27.91 -0.70
CA GLY A 183 1.59 -26.91 -1.76
C GLY A 183 1.64 -25.50 -1.17
N ALA A 184 2.50 -24.65 -1.70
CA ALA A 184 2.87 -23.39 -1.07
C ALA A 184 2.10 -22.15 -1.56
N ILE A 185 1.05 -22.31 -2.36
CA ILE A 185 0.23 -21.22 -2.88
C ILE A 185 -0.98 -21.00 -1.95
N GLU A 186 -1.37 -19.77 -1.71
CA GLU A 186 -2.60 -19.40 -0.96
C GLU A 186 -2.70 -19.97 0.48
N GLN A 187 -1.59 -20.08 1.20
CA GLN A 187 -1.61 -20.52 2.60
C GLN A 187 -2.09 -19.46 3.58
#